data_04b6f2f45caaad088fae0f92c32b2e36
#
_entry.id   04b6f2f45caaad088fae0f92c32b2e36
#
_cell.length_a   1.000
_cell.length_b   1.000
_cell.length_c   1.000
_cell.angle_alpha   90.00
_cell.angle_beta   90.00
_cell.angle_gamma   90.00
#
_symmetry.space_group_name_H-M   'P 1'
#
loop_
_entity.id
_entity.type
_entity.pdbx_description
1 polymer ?
#
loop_
_entity_poly.entity_id
_entity_poly.type
_entity_poly.pdbx_seq_one_letter_code
_entity_poly.pdbx_strand_id
1 'polypeptide(L)'
;MKECLKLRRIITSLLAIIILLSPLMSIDVSASTNQIFPTDTKYYITNSPVIYNYKNVNFNYDKLIISGYLVVSVTEFFNYFGSYSYEWRNETKSVYITDGYNEYTIYAGTSYMIKNGVMLQSPTTSVIYNDKIYASLKVMSDAIGIKTMYDEVSDSILLTERTFFFNESYTYEDVYWLSRIVYAESGHESYEGMVGVANVVLNRVKHEDFPNTIYGVIFDKAGGTQFTPVAAGTVYNEPSDDAVLAAKAALNGYNNVAWSLFFFNPRLAKSTWIADSRTLYGSIGNHDFYY
;
A
#
# COMPACT_ATOMS: atom_id res chain seq x y z
N MET A 1 -23.77 -21.97 16.57
CA MET A 1 -22.55 -22.08 15.77
C MET A 1 -22.75 -21.95 14.26
N LYS A 2 -23.98 -21.93 13.74
CA LYS A 2 -24.27 -21.74 12.29
C LYS A 2 -24.67 -20.31 11.89
N GLU A 3 -24.91 -19.43 12.82
CA GLU A 3 -25.27 -18.02 12.54
C GLU A 3 -24.08 -17.07 12.47
N CYS A 4 -22.97 -17.40 13.11
CA CYS A 4 -21.75 -16.58 13.08
C CYS A 4 -21.00 -16.64 11.72
N LEU A 5 -21.26 -17.68 10.91
CA LEU A 5 -20.67 -17.86 9.57
C LEU A 5 -21.44 -17.10 8.47
N LYS A 6 -22.70 -16.72 8.71
CA LYS A 6 -23.46 -15.91 7.73
C LYS A 6 -23.13 -14.43 7.78
N LEU A 7 -22.69 -13.92 8.92
CA LEU A 7 -22.30 -12.51 9.06
C LEU A 7 -20.96 -12.19 8.40
N ARG A 8 -20.06 -13.19 8.29
CA ARG A 8 -18.75 -13.03 7.61
C ARG A 8 -18.84 -12.94 6.09
N ARG A 9 -19.91 -13.43 5.46
CA ARG A 9 -20.07 -13.43 3.99
C ARG A 9 -20.74 -12.17 3.41
N ILE A 10 -21.28 -11.29 4.25
CA ILE A 10 -21.95 -10.04 3.81
C ILE A 10 -21.01 -8.84 3.88
N ILE A 11 -19.88 -8.95 4.58
CA ILE A 11 -18.90 -7.85 4.75
C ILE A 11 -17.90 -7.75 3.59
N THR A 12 -17.80 -8.78 2.73
CA THR A 12 -16.81 -8.82 1.66
C THR A 12 -17.22 -8.15 0.33
N SER A 13 -18.41 -7.55 0.22
CA SER A 13 -18.86 -6.91 -1.03
C SER A 13 -19.13 -5.40 -0.96
N LEU A 14 -18.90 -4.77 0.17
CA LEU A 14 -18.94 -3.30 0.31
C LEU A 14 -17.64 -2.82 0.95
N LEU A 15 -16.53 -2.88 0.20
CA LEU A 15 -15.32 -2.12 0.52
C LEU A 15 -15.58 -0.64 0.19
N ALA A 16 -16.39 0.02 1.02
CA ALA A 16 -16.18 1.43 1.26
C ALA A 16 -14.81 1.53 1.94
N ILE A 17 -13.87 2.26 1.36
CA ILE A 17 -12.61 2.59 2.02
C ILE A 17 -12.98 3.52 3.18
N ILE A 18 -13.29 2.94 4.33
CA ILE A 18 -13.52 3.69 5.57
C ILE A 18 -12.12 3.89 6.16
N ILE A 19 -11.54 5.06 5.90
CA ILE A 19 -10.38 5.54 6.64
C ILE A 19 -10.85 5.81 8.06
N LEU A 20 -10.52 4.93 9.00
CA LEU A 20 -10.77 5.13 10.42
C LEU A 20 -9.82 6.20 10.94
N LEU A 21 -10.42 7.28 11.34
CA LEU A 21 -9.93 8.58 11.74
C LEU A 21 -8.98 8.58 12.95
N SER A 22 -7.76 9.07 12.76
CA SER A 22 -7.20 10.06 13.69
C SER A 22 -8.12 11.29 13.74
N PRO A 23 -8.20 12.09 14.82
CA PRO A 23 -9.13 13.22 14.92
C PRO A 23 -8.81 14.25 13.83
N LEU A 24 -9.52 14.15 12.71
CA LEU A 24 -9.42 15.07 11.59
C LEU A 24 -10.23 16.31 11.93
N MET A 25 -9.59 17.47 11.92
CA MET A 25 -10.29 18.75 11.96
C MET A 25 -11.18 18.86 10.72
N SER A 26 -12.50 18.90 10.91
CA SER A 26 -13.41 19.28 9.84
C SER A 26 -13.23 20.77 9.55
N ILE A 27 -12.95 21.10 8.28
CA ILE A 27 -12.89 22.49 7.84
C ILE A 27 -14.27 22.81 7.26
N ASP A 28 -15.03 23.68 7.93
CA ASP A 28 -16.24 24.24 7.37
C ASP A 28 -15.87 25.23 6.27
N VAL A 29 -16.33 24.96 5.06
CA VAL A 29 -16.07 25.79 3.88
C VAL A 29 -16.93 27.04 3.94
N SER A 30 -16.37 28.17 4.33
CA SER A 30 -16.91 29.47 3.96
C SER A 30 -16.43 29.80 2.53
N ALA A 31 -17.37 30.06 1.63
CA ALA A 31 -17.14 30.20 0.20
C ALA A 31 -16.05 31.21 -0.14
N SER A 32 -14.91 30.75 -0.63
CA SER A 32 -14.06 31.54 -1.53
C SER A 32 -14.56 31.36 -2.97
N THR A 33 -14.46 32.41 -3.78
CA THR A 33 -15.15 32.55 -5.08
C THR A 33 -14.75 31.55 -6.17
N ASN A 34 -13.82 30.62 -5.90
CA ASN A 34 -13.26 29.69 -6.89
C ASN A 34 -13.35 28.21 -6.45
N GLN A 35 -14.24 27.87 -5.52
CA GLN A 35 -14.45 26.49 -5.11
C GLN A 35 -15.79 25.98 -5.61
N ILE A 36 -15.82 24.83 -6.28
CA ILE A 36 -17.07 24.15 -6.67
C ILE A 36 -17.15 22.85 -5.86
N PHE A 37 -17.95 22.91 -4.83
CA PHE A 37 -18.40 21.74 -4.09
C PHE A 37 -19.92 21.64 -4.23
N PRO A 38 -20.50 20.44 -4.35
CA PRO A 38 -21.92 20.25 -4.14
C PRO A 38 -22.31 20.77 -2.75
N THR A 39 -23.51 21.31 -2.62
CA THR A 39 -24.06 21.82 -1.35
C THR A 39 -23.88 20.73 -0.27
N ASP A 40 -23.37 21.11 0.90
CA ASP A 40 -23.12 20.22 2.05
C ASP A 40 -22.00 19.17 1.89
N THR A 41 -21.11 19.29 0.90
CA THR A 41 -19.97 18.39 0.78
C THR A 41 -18.97 18.65 1.91
N LYS A 42 -18.80 17.69 2.80
CA LYS A 42 -17.74 17.68 3.80
C LYS A 42 -16.48 17.07 3.21
N TYR A 43 -15.34 17.69 3.45
CA TYR A 43 -14.03 17.14 3.10
C TYR A 43 -13.03 17.27 4.24
N TYR A 44 -11.99 16.48 4.17
CA TYR A 44 -10.86 16.51 5.11
C TYR A 44 -9.56 16.50 4.33
N ILE A 45 -8.55 17.23 4.80
CA ILE A 45 -7.19 17.12 4.27
C ILE A 45 -6.51 15.92 4.93
N THR A 46 -5.79 15.11 4.15
CA THR A 46 -5.07 13.94 4.65
C THR A 46 -3.62 13.93 4.22
N ASN A 47 -2.77 13.38 5.07
CA ASN A 47 -1.36 13.11 4.78
C ASN A 47 -1.10 11.63 4.44
N SER A 48 -2.15 10.77 4.41
CA SER A 48 -2.00 9.34 4.09
C SER A 48 -1.17 9.15 2.82
N PRO A 49 -0.10 8.32 2.86
CA PRO A 49 0.75 8.10 1.70
C PRO A 49 -0.02 7.46 0.54
N VAL A 50 0.36 7.82 -0.68
CA VAL A 50 -0.03 7.11 -1.89
C VAL A 50 1.23 6.45 -2.44
N ILE A 51 1.20 5.14 -2.65
CA ILE A 51 2.37 4.34 -2.98
C ILE A 51 2.12 3.62 -4.31
N TYR A 52 3.04 3.78 -5.26
CA TYR A 52 3.04 3.06 -6.53
C TYR A 52 4.39 2.40 -6.75
N ASN A 53 4.40 1.10 -7.05
CA ASN A 53 5.62 0.30 -7.22
C ASN A 53 6.62 0.53 -6.07
N TYR A 54 6.13 0.45 -4.83
CA TYR A 54 6.89 0.60 -3.58
C TYR A 54 7.54 1.98 -3.38
N LYS A 55 7.10 3.00 -4.12
CA LYS A 55 7.58 4.38 -4.00
C LYS A 55 6.43 5.32 -3.71
N ASN A 56 6.69 6.31 -2.86
CA ASN A 56 5.71 7.36 -2.60
C ASN A 56 5.40 8.14 -3.88
N VAL A 57 4.12 8.30 -4.17
CA VAL A 57 3.61 9.26 -5.13
C VAL A 57 3.49 10.59 -4.42
N ASN A 58 4.42 11.50 -4.68
CA ASN A 58 4.43 12.81 -4.03
C ASN A 58 3.47 13.75 -4.76
N PHE A 59 2.42 14.19 -4.05
CA PHE A 59 1.55 15.27 -4.48
C PHE A 59 2.02 16.57 -3.84
N ASN A 60 2.17 17.63 -4.66
CA ASN A 60 2.56 18.96 -4.17
C ASN A 60 1.36 19.74 -3.60
N TYR A 61 0.14 19.31 -3.93
CA TYR A 61 -1.10 19.90 -3.46
C TYR A 61 -1.77 19.00 -2.43
N ASP A 62 -2.68 19.58 -1.65
CA ASP A 62 -3.44 18.85 -0.65
C ASP A 62 -4.12 17.62 -1.24
N LYS A 63 -4.18 16.56 -0.45
CA LYS A 63 -5.02 15.39 -0.72
C LYS A 63 -6.27 15.50 0.14
N LEU A 64 -7.44 15.29 -0.44
CA LEU A 64 -8.70 15.43 0.25
C LEU A 64 -9.39 14.08 0.40
N ILE A 65 -10.12 13.91 1.48
CA ILE A 65 -11.08 12.81 1.64
C ILE A 65 -12.48 13.39 1.46
N ILE A 66 -13.23 12.87 0.49
CA ILE A 66 -14.63 13.22 0.23
C ILE A 66 -15.46 11.94 0.24
N SER A 67 -16.46 11.86 1.12
CA SER A 67 -17.32 10.66 1.28
C SER A 67 -16.51 9.38 1.53
N GLY A 68 -15.40 9.48 2.25
CA GLY A 68 -14.51 8.33 2.55
C GLY A 68 -13.53 7.96 1.42
N TYR A 69 -13.47 8.71 0.33
CA TYR A 69 -12.57 8.43 -0.79
C TYR A 69 -11.52 9.51 -0.96
N LEU A 70 -10.31 9.07 -1.28
CA LEU A 70 -9.21 9.98 -1.59
C LEU A 70 -9.45 10.64 -2.95
N VAL A 71 -9.43 11.98 -2.96
CA VAL A 71 -9.42 12.81 -4.17
C VAL A 71 -8.14 13.63 -4.22
N VAL A 72 -7.56 13.70 -5.39
CA VAL A 72 -6.28 14.37 -5.63
C VAL A 72 -6.36 15.27 -6.86
N SER A 73 -5.40 16.18 -7.00
CA SER A 73 -5.27 17.00 -8.19
C SER A 73 -5.18 16.14 -9.45
N VAL A 74 -6.08 16.36 -10.38
CA VAL A 74 -6.16 15.62 -11.65
C VAL A 74 -4.86 15.75 -12.44
N THR A 75 -4.33 16.96 -12.55
CA THR A 75 -3.10 17.21 -13.31
C THR A 75 -1.88 16.55 -12.67
N GLU A 76 -1.75 16.54 -11.33
CA GLU A 76 -0.64 15.86 -10.68
C GLU A 76 -0.72 14.35 -10.86
N PHE A 77 -1.92 13.77 -10.75
CA PHE A 77 -2.12 12.34 -10.95
C PHE A 77 -1.68 11.93 -12.37
N PHE A 78 -2.23 12.54 -13.40
CA PHE A 78 -1.90 12.14 -14.77
C PHE A 78 -0.44 12.42 -15.13
N ASN A 79 0.15 13.53 -14.69
CA ASN A 79 1.56 13.85 -14.92
C ASN A 79 2.52 12.86 -14.24
N TYR A 80 2.10 12.20 -13.15
CA TYR A 80 2.92 11.17 -12.53
C TYR A 80 3.00 9.89 -13.39
N PHE A 81 1.92 9.55 -14.10
CA PHE A 81 1.84 8.31 -14.89
C PHE A 81 2.20 8.47 -16.37
N GLY A 82 2.38 9.68 -16.86
CA GLY A 82 2.73 9.90 -18.28
C GLY A 82 2.76 11.35 -18.72
N SER A 83 2.89 11.52 -20.02
CA SER A 83 2.83 12.85 -20.66
C SER A 83 1.44 13.05 -21.22
N TYR A 84 0.71 14.01 -20.70
CA TYR A 84 -0.66 14.33 -21.10
C TYR A 84 -0.78 15.79 -21.48
N SER A 85 -1.69 16.09 -22.41
CA SER A 85 -2.15 17.44 -22.72
C SER A 85 -3.47 17.71 -22.03
N TYR A 86 -3.70 18.96 -21.63
CA TYR A 86 -4.86 19.39 -20.86
C TYR A 86 -5.54 20.57 -21.52
N GLU A 87 -6.87 20.53 -21.55
CA GLU A 87 -7.72 21.63 -21.99
C GLU A 87 -8.82 21.88 -20.96
N TRP A 88 -8.83 23.07 -20.37
CA TRP A 88 -9.94 23.48 -19.50
C TRP A 88 -11.10 24.02 -20.31
N ARG A 89 -12.31 23.47 -20.11
CA ARG A 89 -13.54 23.88 -20.77
C ARG A 89 -14.44 24.62 -19.78
N ASN A 90 -14.40 25.94 -19.86
CA ASN A 90 -15.07 26.79 -18.87
C ASN A 90 -16.60 26.66 -18.89
N GLU A 91 -17.20 26.42 -20.04
CA GLU A 91 -18.65 26.28 -20.20
C GLU A 91 -19.20 25.05 -19.45
N THR A 92 -18.49 23.95 -19.51
CA THR A 92 -18.89 22.68 -18.88
C THR A 92 -18.22 22.44 -17.55
N LYS A 93 -17.35 23.36 -17.10
CA LYS A 93 -16.53 23.20 -15.89
C LYS A 93 -15.82 21.85 -15.87
N SER A 94 -15.15 21.51 -16.97
CA SER A 94 -14.48 20.22 -17.13
C SER A 94 -13.06 20.39 -17.63
N VAL A 95 -12.24 19.37 -17.36
CA VAL A 95 -10.92 19.21 -17.97
C VAL A 95 -10.95 18.08 -18.97
N TYR A 96 -10.50 18.33 -20.19
CA TYR A 96 -10.18 17.34 -21.19
C TYR A 96 -8.70 17.00 -21.10
N ILE A 97 -8.36 15.73 -21.20
CA ILE A 97 -7.02 15.20 -20.99
C ILE A 97 -6.75 14.15 -22.07
N THR A 98 -5.57 14.18 -22.68
CA THR A 98 -5.21 13.16 -23.68
C THR A 98 -3.70 12.88 -23.68
N ASP A 99 -3.34 11.61 -23.93
CA ASP A 99 -1.99 11.13 -24.24
C ASP A 99 -1.77 10.94 -25.76
N GLY A 100 -2.76 11.37 -26.59
CA GLY A 100 -2.77 11.16 -28.03
C GLY A 100 -3.42 9.85 -28.48
N TYR A 101 -3.64 8.89 -27.57
CA TYR A 101 -4.31 7.61 -27.82
C TYR A 101 -5.61 7.48 -27.04
N ASN A 102 -5.60 7.95 -25.80
CA ASN A 102 -6.76 7.94 -24.93
C ASN A 102 -7.20 9.36 -24.61
N GLU A 103 -8.50 9.50 -24.44
CA GLU A 103 -9.16 10.75 -24.09
C GLU A 103 -9.90 10.57 -22.77
N TYR A 104 -9.75 11.55 -21.89
CA TYR A 104 -10.42 11.57 -20.59
C TYR A 104 -11.10 12.91 -20.41
N THR A 105 -12.32 12.92 -19.88
CA THR A 105 -13.00 14.15 -19.47
C THR A 105 -13.54 14.01 -18.07
N ILE A 106 -13.21 14.97 -17.22
CA ILE A 106 -13.66 15.04 -15.82
C ILE A 106 -14.42 16.34 -15.64
N TYR A 107 -15.65 16.25 -15.16
CA TYR A 107 -16.55 17.37 -14.93
C TYR A 107 -16.59 17.70 -13.44
N ALA A 108 -16.36 18.95 -13.05
CA ALA A 108 -16.51 19.38 -11.68
C ALA A 108 -17.98 19.28 -11.25
N GLY A 109 -18.21 18.84 -10.03
CA GLY A 109 -19.54 18.66 -9.48
C GLY A 109 -20.24 17.33 -9.87
N THR A 110 -19.53 16.39 -10.51
CA THR A 110 -20.10 15.11 -10.94
C THR A 110 -19.35 13.92 -10.33
N SER A 111 -20.06 12.79 -10.24
CA SER A 111 -19.51 11.51 -9.74
C SER A 111 -19.24 10.53 -10.88
N TYR A 112 -18.66 11.01 -11.97
CA TYR A 112 -18.20 10.19 -13.10
C TYR A 112 -17.08 10.90 -13.86
N MET A 113 -16.35 10.13 -14.67
CA MET A 113 -15.48 10.63 -15.73
C MET A 113 -15.80 9.91 -17.03
N ILE A 114 -15.38 10.45 -18.15
CA ILE A 114 -15.50 9.80 -19.46
C ILE A 114 -14.11 9.42 -19.96
N LYS A 115 -13.94 8.18 -20.37
CA LYS A 115 -12.74 7.68 -21.07
C LYS A 115 -13.14 7.17 -22.46
N ASN A 116 -12.56 7.75 -23.51
CA ASN A 116 -12.84 7.34 -24.92
C ASN A 116 -14.34 7.21 -25.21
N GLY A 117 -15.13 8.17 -24.74
CA GLY A 117 -16.59 8.17 -24.88
C GLY A 117 -17.37 7.26 -23.92
N VAL A 118 -16.69 6.45 -23.10
CA VAL A 118 -17.32 5.55 -22.12
C VAL A 118 -17.36 6.21 -20.74
N MET A 119 -18.53 6.21 -20.11
CA MET A 119 -18.72 6.73 -18.75
C MET A 119 -18.18 5.75 -17.71
N LEU A 120 -17.31 6.22 -16.84
CA LEU A 120 -16.79 5.52 -15.68
C LEU A 120 -17.37 6.16 -14.41
N GLN A 121 -18.08 5.38 -13.61
CA GLN A 121 -18.65 5.85 -12.35
C GLN A 121 -17.56 6.12 -11.32
N SER A 122 -17.62 7.28 -10.67
CA SER A 122 -16.74 7.66 -9.57
C SER A 122 -17.44 7.41 -8.24
N PRO A 123 -16.73 6.91 -7.23
CA PRO A 123 -17.31 6.68 -5.90
C PRO A 123 -17.60 7.98 -5.15
N THR A 124 -17.07 9.09 -5.60
CA THR A 124 -17.29 10.42 -5.03
C THR A 124 -17.26 11.50 -6.10
N THR A 125 -17.71 12.70 -5.73
CA THR A 125 -17.83 13.84 -6.64
C THR A 125 -16.48 14.51 -6.89
N SER A 126 -16.21 14.86 -8.15
CA SER A 126 -15.09 15.71 -8.54
C SER A 126 -15.38 17.17 -8.17
N VAL A 127 -14.38 17.88 -7.67
CA VAL A 127 -14.54 19.24 -7.13
C VAL A 127 -13.49 20.20 -7.70
N ILE A 128 -13.74 21.51 -7.59
CA ILE A 128 -12.70 22.52 -7.74
C ILE A 128 -12.28 22.99 -6.35
N TYR A 129 -11.00 22.80 -6.05
CA TYR A 129 -10.38 23.21 -4.81
C TYR A 129 -9.08 23.94 -5.10
N ASN A 130 -8.90 25.16 -4.53
CA ASN A 130 -7.74 26.02 -4.78
C ASN A 130 -7.41 26.15 -6.28
N ASP A 131 -8.42 26.50 -7.09
CA ASP A 131 -8.34 26.72 -8.56
C ASP A 131 -7.88 25.48 -9.36
N LYS A 132 -7.96 24.27 -8.79
CA LYS A 132 -7.63 23.03 -9.46
C LYS A 132 -8.78 22.05 -9.40
N ILE A 133 -8.91 21.26 -10.45
CA ILE A 133 -9.87 20.17 -10.45
C ILE A 133 -9.29 18.95 -9.73
N TYR A 134 -10.08 18.41 -8.83
CA TYR A 134 -9.79 17.22 -8.03
C TYR A 134 -10.78 16.13 -8.36
N ALA A 135 -10.33 14.91 -8.46
CA ALA A 135 -11.16 13.74 -8.71
C ALA A 135 -10.71 12.53 -7.89
N SER A 136 -11.59 11.54 -7.78
CA SER A 136 -11.29 10.30 -7.08
C SER A 136 -10.04 9.64 -7.65
N LEU A 137 -9.04 9.40 -6.77
CA LEU A 137 -7.85 8.64 -7.11
C LEU A 137 -8.25 7.29 -7.71
N LYS A 138 -9.27 6.64 -7.13
CA LYS A 138 -9.73 5.32 -7.59
C LYS A 138 -10.22 5.35 -9.03
N VAL A 139 -11.11 6.27 -9.41
CA VAL A 139 -11.65 6.29 -10.79
C VAL A 139 -10.58 6.64 -11.82
N MET A 140 -9.66 7.54 -11.48
CA MET A 140 -8.55 7.90 -12.37
C MET A 140 -7.58 6.72 -12.53
N SER A 141 -7.24 6.04 -11.43
CA SER A 141 -6.38 4.85 -11.47
C SER A 141 -7.01 3.72 -12.29
N ASP A 142 -8.29 3.41 -12.06
CA ASP A 142 -9.02 2.40 -12.83
C ASP A 142 -9.04 2.74 -14.33
N ALA A 143 -9.17 4.05 -14.66
CA ALA A 143 -9.19 4.52 -16.04
C ALA A 143 -7.88 4.27 -16.78
N ILE A 144 -6.74 4.30 -16.11
CA ILE A 144 -5.42 4.01 -16.70
C ILE A 144 -4.97 2.56 -16.44
N GLY A 145 -5.85 1.71 -15.86
CA GLY A 145 -5.57 0.29 -15.66
C GLY A 145 -4.83 -0.04 -14.37
N ILE A 146 -4.74 0.90 -13.44
CA ILE A 146 -4.11 0.74 -12.14
C ILE A 146 -5.18 0.43 -11.09
N LYS A 147 -4.94 -0.57 -10.25
CA LYS A 147 -5.80 -0.94 -9.13
C LYS A 147 -5.45 -0.13 -7.89
N THR A 148 -6.47 0.34 -7.18
CA THR A 148 -6.32 1.08 -5.93
C THR A 148 -6.72 0.21 -4.75
N MET A 149 -5.91 0.16 -3.70
CA MET A 149 -6.20 -0.54 -2.46
C MET A 149 -5.84 0.35 -1.27
N TYR A 150 -6.59 0.22 -0.18
CA TYR A 150 -6.23 0.82 1.10
C TYR A 150 -5.55 -0.21 1.98
N ASP A 151 -4.43 0.18 2.56
CA ASP A 151 -3.70 -0.61 3.53
C ASP A 151 -3.90 -0.05 4.94
N GLU A 152 -4.65 -0.79 5.75
CA GLU A 152 -4.97 -0.39 7.12
C GLU A 152 -3.74 -0.38 8.04
N VAL A 153 -2.71 -1.19 7.75
CA VAL A 153 -1.52 -1.31 8.60
C VAL A 153 -0.64 -0.08 8.48
N SER A 154 -0.38 0.38 7.26
CA SER A 154 0.45 1.54 6.98
C SER A 154 -0.35 2.84 6.78
N ASP A 155 -1.68 2.81 6.95
CA ASP A 155 -2.59 3.94 6.64
C ASP A 155 -2.29 4.55 5.27
N SER A 156 -2.08 3.70 4.24
CA SER A 156 -1.65 4.14 2.92
C SER A 156 -2.58 3.66 1.80
N ILE A 157 -2.57 4.38 0.69
CA ILE A 157 -3.23 3.96 -0.54
C ILE A 157 -2.19 3.33 -1.46
N LEU A 158 -2.38 2.07 -1.80
CA LEU A 158 -1.52 1.33 -2.72
C LEU A 158 -2.09 1.38 -4.13
N LEU A 159 -1.26 1.78 -5.08
CA LEU A 159 -1.53 1.75 -6.52
C LEU A 159 -0.72 0.61 -7.15
N THR A 160 -1.40 -0.29 -7.85
CA THR A 160 -0.74 -1.47 -8.44
C THR A 160 -1.21 -1.70 -9.87
N GLU A 161 -0.34 -2.14 -10.73
CA GLU A 161 -0.73 -2.63 -12.05
C GLU A 161 -1.58 -3.90 -11.91
N ARG A 162 -2.51 -4.12 -12.82
CA ARG A 162 -3.44 -5.27 -12.80
C ARG A 162 -2.77 -6.65 -12.72
N THR A 163 -1.49 -6.74 -13.03
CA THR A 163 -0.72 -7.99 -13.02
C THR A 163 -0.22 -8.40 -11.64
N PHE A 164 -0.24 -7.52 -10.64
CA PHE A 164 0.03 -7.92 -9.26
C PHE A 164 -1.25 -8.52 -8.68
N PHE A 165 -1.36 -9.84 -8.75
CA PHE A 165 -2.35 -10.58 -8.01
C PHE A 165 -2.03 -10.44 -6.52
N PHE A 166 -2.78 -9.59 -5.82
CA PHE A 166 -2.81 -9.70 -4.37
C PHE A 166 -3.40 -11.08 -4.05
N ASN A 167 -2.59 -11.92 -3.49
CA ASN A 167 -3.05 -13.19 -2.99
C ASN A 167 -3.91 -12.89 -1.75
N GLU A 168 -5.23 -13.06 -1.86
CA GLU A 168 -6.16 -12.89 -0.72
C GLU A 168 -5.94 -13.95 0.38
N SER A 169 -4.85 -14.72 0.28
CA SER A 169 -4.56 -15.84 1.18
C SER A 169 -3.86 -15.45 2.48
N TYR A 170 -3.47 -14.18 2.68
CA TYR A 170 -2.88 -13.73 3.94
C TYR A 170 -3.82 -12.82 4.74
N THR A 171 -3.69 -12.86 6.04
CA THR A 171 -4.51 -12.12 6.99
C THR A 171 -3.84 -10.79 7.38
N TYR A 172 -4.62 -9.90 8.03
CA TYR A 172 -4.05 -8.73 8.71
C TYR A 172 -2.95 -9.12 9.70
N GLU A 173 -3.14 -10.21 10.46
CA GLU A 173 -2.17 -10.69 11.44
C GLU A 173 -0.84 -11.12 10.78
N ASP A 174 -0.91 -11.71 9.58
CA ASP A 174 0.29 -12.08 8.82
C ASP A 174 1.12 -10.85 8.43
N VAL A 175 0.48 -9.79 7.93
CA VAL A 175 1.17 -8.53 7.61
C VAL A 175 1.69 -7.87 8.89
N TYR A 176 0.89 -7.85 9.95
CA TYR A 176 1.23 -7.24 11.22
C TYR A 176 2.52 -7.80 11.81
N TRP A 177 2.64 -9.11 11.88
CA TRP A 177 3.82 -9.75 12.48
C TRP A 177 5.01 -9.78 11.52
N LEU A 178 4.78 -10.05 10.23
CA LEU A 178 5.87 -10.14 9.25
C LEU A 178 6.55 -8.77 9.08
N SER A 179 5.78 -7.69 8.98
CA SER A 179 6.36 -6.35 8.84
C SER A 179 7.20 -5.92 10.06
N ARG A 180 6.75 -6.28 11.26
CA ARG A 180 7.46 -5.97 12.51
C ARG A 180 8.77 -6.70 12.65
N ILE A 181 8.79 -8.00 12.33
CA ILE A 181 10.07 -8.74 12.38
C ILE A 181 11.02 -8.29 11.29
N VAL A 182 10.53 -7.99 10.09
CA VAL A 182 11.33 -7.43 8.99
C VAL A 182 11.96 -6.10 9.43
N TYR A 183 11.18 -5.20 10.01
CA TYR A 183 11.70 -3.92 10.49
C TYR A 183 12.75 -4.10 11.60
N ALA A 184 12.47 -4.97 12.56
CA ALA A 184 13.36 -5.18 13.70
C ALA A 184 14.69 -5.86 13.32
N GLU A 185 14.71 -6.72 12.29
CA GLU A 185 15.91 -7.41 11.81
C GLU A 185 16.66 -6.63 10.70
N SER A 186 15.94 -5.89 9.87
CA SER A 186 16.50 -5.32 8.65
C SER A 186 16.04 -3.89 8.33
N GLY A 187 15.51 -3.15 9.29
CA GLY A 187 14.98 -1.80 9.08
C GLY A 187 16.01 -0.75 8.60
N HIS A 188 17.30 -1.07 8.68
CA HIS A 188 18.38 -0.24 8.15
C HIS A 188 18.99 -0.78 6.85
N GLU A 189 18.46 -1.89 6.33
CA GLU A 189 18.89 -2.49 5.07
C GLU A 189 18.15 -1.89 3.87
N SER A 190 18.59 -2.28 2.67
CA SER A 190 17.87 -1.96 1.45
C SER A 190 16.50 -2.65 1.44
N TYR A 191 15.56 -2.13 0.65
CA TYR A 191 14.27 -2.77 0.41
C TYR A 191 14.41 -4.26 0.04
N GLU A 192 15.34 -4.60 -0.85
CA GLU A 192 15.61 -5.99 -1.24
C GLU A 192 16.13 -6.84 -0.07
N GLY A 193 16.90 -6.27 0.83
CA GLY A 193 17.31 -6.93 2.07
C GLY A 193 16.13 -7.23 3.00
N MET A 194 15.21 -6.27 3.13
CA MET A 194 13.95 -6.45 3.90
C MET A 194 13.08 -7.56 3.29
N VAL A 195 12.93 -7.58 1.96
CA VAL A 195 12.20 -8.65 1.25
C VAL A 195 12.87 -10.01 1.49
N GLY A 196 14.21 -10.06 1.48
CA GLY A 196 14.96 -11.29 1.77
C GLY A 196 14.65 -11.86 3.17
N VAL A 197 14.65 -11.00 4.19
CA VAL A 197 14.29 -11.39 5.56
C VAL A 197 12.85 -11.88 5.65
N ALA A 198 11.90 -11.19 4.99
CA ALA A 198 10.50 -11.63 4.93
C ALA A 198 10.39 -13.02 4.30
N ASN A 199 11.10 -13.28 3.22
CA ASN A 199 11.08 -14.59 2.54
C ASN A 199 11.68 -15.70 3.37
N VAL A 200 12.72 -15.45 4.18
CA VAL A 200 13.22 -16.47 5.11
C VAL A 200 12.14 -16.88 6.11
N VAL A 201 11.38 -15.93 6.66
CA VAL A 201 10.24 -16.26 7.55
C VAL A 201 9.20 -17.10 6.81
N LEU A 202 8.81 -16.71 5.59
CA LEU A 202 7.82 -17.44 4.79
C LEU A 202 8.30 -18.81 4.31
N ASN A 203 9.60 -18.97 4.04
CA ASN A 203 10.20 -20.25 3.71
C ASN A 203 10.16 -21.18 4.92
N ARG A 204 10.46 -20.68 6.12
CA ARG A 204 10.32 -21.45 7.37
C ARG A 204 8.89 -21.90 7.60
N VAL A 205 7.88 -21.05 7.40
CA VAL A 205 6.45 -21.44 7.50
C VAL A 205 6.11 -22.64 6.60
N LYS A 206 6.78 -22.78 5.46
CA LYS A 206 6.57 -23.87 4.49
C LYS A 206 7.42 -25.11 4.76
N HIS A 207 8.41 -25.01 5.64
CA HIS A 207 9.37 -26.09 5.92
C HIS A 207 8.93 -26.91 7.12
N GLU A 208 9.04 -28.23 7.03
CA GLU A 208 8.56 -29.19 8.06
C GLU A 208 9.21 -29.04 9.44
N ASP A 209 10.44 -28.52 9.51
CA ASP A 209 11.18 -28.33 10.76
C ASP A 209 10.75 -27.07 11.53
N PHE A 210 9.83 -26.26 11.01
CA PHE A 210 9.41 -24.99 11.60
C PHE A 210 7.89 -24.93 11.80
N PRO A 211 7.41 -24.05 12.70
CA PRO A 211 5.97 -23.78 12.82
C PRO A 211 5.35 -23.34 11.50
N ASN A 212 4.10 -23.75 11.27
CA ASN A 212 3.37 -23.52 10.02
C ASN A 212 2.60 -22.19 9.97
N THR A 213 2.93 -21.22 10.82
CA THR A 213 2.37 -19.87 10.85
C THR A 213 3.47 -18.84 11.02
N ILE A 214 3.26 -17.62 10.48
CA ILE A 214 4.21 -16.51 10.63
C ILE A 214 4.46 -16.18 12.09
N TYR A 215 3.39 -16.06 12.89
CA TYR A 215 3.51 -15.85 14.32
C TYR A 215 4.31 -16.99 15.00
N GLY A 216 4.00 -18.22 14.66
CA GLY A 216 4.70 -19.39 15.20
C GLY A 216 6.20 -19.35 14.90
N VAL A 217 6.60 -19.06 13.67
CA VAL A 217 8.02 -18.96 13.26
C VAL A 217 8.73 -17.82 14.01
N ILE A 218 8.10 -16.66 14.12
CA ILE A 218 8.69 -15.48 14.78
C ILE A 218 8.93 -15.75 16.27
N PHE A 219 7.95 -16.35 16.96
CA PHE A 219 7.96 -16.58 18.40
C PHE A 219 8.41 -17.99 18.79
N ASP A 220 8.94 -18.77 17.83
CA ASP A 220 9.47 -20.10 18.11
C ASP A 220 10.61 -20.06 19.13
N LYS A 221 10.54 -21.00 20.09
CA LYS A 221 11.53 -21.18 21.15
C LYS A 221 12.20 -22.55 21.09
N ALA A 222 11.85 -23.37 20.11
CA ALA A 222 12.50 -24.67 19.91
C ALA A 222 13.98 -24.46 19.55
N GLY A 223 14.87 -24.88 20.42
CA GLY A 223 16.32 -24.64 20.24
C GLY A 223 16.82 -23.25 20.63
N GLY A 224 15.98 -22.41 21.26
CA GLY A 224 16.30 -21.04 21.68
C GLY A 224 15.51 -19.99 20.91
N THR A 225 15.69 -18.72 21.26
CA THR A 225 15.01 -17.62 20.56
C THR A 225 15.55 -17.48 19.13
N GLN A 226 14.69 -17.67 18.14
CA GLN A 226 15.06 -17.65 16.73
C GLN A 226 15.41 -16.24 16.22
N PHE A 227 14.77 -15.20 16.78
CA PHE A 227 14.96 -13.81 16.39
C PHE A 227 15.30 -12.97 17.64
N THR A 228 16.47 -12.35 17.63
CA THR A 228 16.94 -11.47 18.72
C THR A 228 15.92 -10.38 19.09
N PRO A 229 15.23 -9.72 18.14
CA PRO A 229 14.19 -8.73 18.41
C PRO A 229 13.05 -9.21 19.30
N VAL A 230 12.71 -10.48 19.28
CA VAL A 230 11.68 -11.06 20.16
C VAL A 230 12.12 -11.02 21.62
N ALA A 231 13.38 -11.44 21.88
CA ALA A 231 13.94 -11.39 23.23
C ALA A 231 14.16 -9.95 23.73
N ALA A 232 14.53 -9.04 22.84
CA ALA A 232 14.75 -7.63 23.12
C ALA A 232 13.44 -6.80 23.21
N GLY A 233 12.30 -7.33 22.77
CA GLY A 233 11.03 -6.64 22.71
C GLY A 233 10.91 -5.66 21.54
N THR A 234 11.91 -5.53 20.67
CA THR A 234 11.88 -4.58 19.54
C THR A 234 10.95 -5.03 18.42
N VAL A 235 10.54 -6.31 18.38
CA VAL A 235 9.50 -6.83 17.47
C VAL A 235 8.14 -6.14 17.65
N TYR A 236 7.90 -5.47 18.79
CA TYR A 236 6.66 -4.74 19.06
C TYR A 236 6.69 -3.28 18.59
N ASN A 237 7.84 -2.81 18.10
CA ASN A 237 7.95 -1.46 17.54
C ASN A 237 7.13 -1.32 16.25
N GLU A 238 6.64 -0.11 16.00
CA GLU A 238 5.94 0.20 14.76
C GLU A 238 6.90 0.05 13.56
N PRO A 239 6.53 -0.72 12.51
CA PRO A 239 7.38 -0.92 11.36
C PRO A 239 7.42 0.32 10.47
N SER A 240 8.47 0.50 9.68
CA SER A 240 8.52 1.50 8.63
C SER A 240 7.62 1.10 7.45
N ASP A 241 7.21 2.08 6.65
CA ASP A 241 6.42 1.84 5.43
C ASP A 241 7.14 0.86 4.49
N ASP A 242 8.45 0.98 4.33
CA ASP A 242 9.25 0.07 3.50
C ASP A 242 9.22 -1.38 4.04
N ALA A 243 9.24 -1.58 5.35
CA ALA A 243 9.15 -2.91 5.94
C ALA A 243 7.75 -3.53 5.72
N VAL A 244 6.69 -2.73 5.81
CA VAL A 244 5.33 -3.16 5.48
C VAL A 244 5.22 -3.55 4.01
N LEU A 245 5.77 -2.74 3.11
CA LEU A 245 5.78 -3.02 1.68
C LEU A 245 6.59 -4.27 1.34
N ALA A 246 7.76 -4.47 1.96
CA ALA A 246 8.60 -5.65 1.78
C ALA A 246 7.88 -6.93 2.26
N ALA A 247 7.23 -6.89 3.43
CA ALA A 247 6.42 -7.99 3.94
C ALA A 247 5.30 -8.36 2.97
N LYS A 248 4.57 -7.36 2.45
CA LYS A 248 3.50 -7.58 1.47
C LYS A 248 4.02 -8.12 0.14
N ALA A 249 5.14 -7.64 -0.36
CA ALA A 249 5.75 -8.16 -1.58
C ALA A 249 6.06 -9.65 -1.44
N ALA A 250 6.68 -10.06 -0.32
CA ALA A 250 6.98 -11.46 -0.05
C ALA A 250 5.70 -12.31 0.08
N LEU A 251 4.67 -11.83 0.80
CA LEU A 251 3.36 -12.49 0.92
C LEU A 251 2.66 -12.65 -0.44
N ASN A 252 2.87 -11.74 -1.36
CA ASN A 252 2.37 -11.82 -2.73
C ASN A 252 3.24 -12.69 -3.66
N GLY A 253 4.26 -13.34 -3.13
CA GLY A 253 5.07 -14.32 -3.85
C GLY A 253 6.37 -13.78 -4.44
N TYR A 254 6.72 -12.51 -4.23
CA TYR A 254 8.04 -12.02 -4.63
C TYR A 254 9.11 -12.61 -3.72
N ASN A 255 9.96 -13.48 -4.27
CA ASN A 255 11.01 -14.18 -3.54
C ASN A 255 12.38 -13.97 -4.21
N ASN A 256 13.28 -13.30 -3.50
CA ASN A 256 14.64 -12.96 -3.96
C ASN A 256 15.74 -13.75 -3.25
N VAL A 257 15.39 -14.73 -2.39
CA VAL A 257 16.35 -15.58 -1.65
C VAL A 257 16.06 -17.08 -1.81
N ALA A 258 15.28 -17.45 -2.83
CA ALA A 258 14.88 -18.83 -3.13
C ALA A 258 14.33 -19.55 -1.88
N TRP A 259 14.91 -20.69 -1.49
CA TRP A 259 14.47 -21.50 -0.35
C TRP A 259 15.33 -21.28 0.90
N SER A 260 16.04 -20.14 1.01
CA SER A 260 16.90 -19.85 2.17
C SER A 260 16.09 -19.87 3.47
N LEU A 261 16.63 -20.58 4.47
CA LEU A 261 16.03 -20.72 5.80
C LEU A 261 16.78 -19.93 6.87
N PHE A 262 17.99 -19.47 6.56
CA PHE A 262 18.88 -18.77 7.47
C PHE A 262 19.42 -17.51 6.84
N PHE A 263 19.68 -16.51 7.67
CA PHE A 263 20.41 -15.30 7.29
C PHE A 263 21.19 -14.77 8.49
N PHE A 264 22.24 -14.04 8.24
CA PHE A 264 22.92 -13.24 9.26
C PHE A 264 23.78 -12.14 8.61
N ASN A 265 24.14 -11.14 9.40
CA ASN A 265 25.11 -10.12 9.00
C ASN A 265 26.51 -10.58 9.41
N PRO A 266 27.40 -10.97 8.48
CA PRO A 266 28.73 -11.52 8.81
C PRO A 266 29.64 -10.51 9.52
N ARG A 267 29.37 -9.21 9.40
CA ARG A 267 30.15 -8.16 10.07
C ARG A 267 29.76 -7.99 11.53
N LEU A 268 28.57 -8.38 11.93
CA LEU A 268 28.02 -8.21 13.28
C LEU A 268 27.92 -9.54 14.04
N ALA A 269 27.99 -10.64 13.35
CA ALA A 269 27.78 -11.97 13.94
C ALA A 269 28.92 -12.33 14.90
N LYS A 270 28.53 -12.86 16.09
CA LYS A 270 29.45 -13.40 17.08
C LYS A 270 29.78 -14.89 16.84
N SER A 271 29.08 -15.55 15.95
CA SER A 271 29.20 -16.95 15.62
C SER A 271 29.12 -17.14 14.12
N THR A 272 29.91 -18.05 13.59
CA THR A 272 30.00 -18.43 12.17
C THR A 272 29.27 -19.74 11.88
N TRP A 273 28.58 -20.34 12.86
CA TRP A 273 28.05 -21.67 12.69
C TRP A 273 27.11 -21.82 11.47
N ILE A 274 26.35 -20.78 11.11
CA ILE A 274 25.52 -20.81 9.90
C ILE A 274 26.39 -20.95 8.66
N ALA A 275 27.44 -20.11 8.54
CA ALA A 275 28.37 -20.18 7.42
C ALA A 275 29.15 -21.50 7.35
N ASP A 276 29.47 -22.07 8.53
CA ASP A 276 30.25 -23.31 8.62
C ASP A 276 29.40 -24.57 8.35
N SER A 277 28.08 -24.50 8.53
CA SER A 277 27.18 -25.66 8.48
C SER A 277 26.13 -25.62 7.38
N ARG A 278 25.98 -24.52 6.67
CA ARG A 278 24.93 -24.29 5.67
C ARG A 278 25.49 -23.84 4.33
N THR A 279 24.74 -24.09 3.26
CA THR A 279 25.14 -23.66 1.91
C THR A 279 24.72 -22.23 1.66
N LEU A 280 25.67 -21.37 1.30
CA LEU A 280 25.40 -19.98 0.93
C LEU A 280 24.55 -19.93 -0.35
N TYR A 281 23.42 -19.19 -0.30
CA TYR A 281 22.65 -18.81 -1.47
C TYR A 281 23.25 -17.56 -2.12
N GLY A 282 23.50 -16.50 -1.33
CA GLY A 282 24.03 -15.23 -1.80
C GLY A 282 23.89 -14.12 -0.75
N SER A 283 24.35 -12.93 -1.10
CA SER A 283 24.32 -11.75 -0.24
C SER A 283 23.40 -10.67 -0.80
N ILE A 284 22.60 -10.04 0.06
CA ILE A 284 21.80 -8.86 -0.26
C ILE A 284 22.05 -7.82 0.84
N GLY A 285 22.60 -6.67 0.47
CA GLY A 285 23.02 -5.66 1.43
C GLY A 285 24.09 -6.19 2.39
N ASN A 286 23.81 -6.12 3.69
CA ASN A 286 24.74 -6.63 4.71
C ASN A 286 24.39 -8.06 5.18
N HIS A 287 23.38 -8.70 4.63
CA HIS A 287 22.98 -10.04 4.99
C HIS A 287 23.41 -11.10 3.98
N ASP A 288 23.93 -12.21 4.48
CA ASP A 288 24.15 -13.44 3.76
C ASP A 288 23.01 -14.41 4.03
N PHE A 289 22.47 -15.04 2.99
CA PHE A 289 21.34 -15.96 3.02
C PHE A 289 21.81 -17.39 2.74
N TYR A 290 21.25 -18.37 3.48
CA TYR A 290 21.67 -19.77 3.45
C TYR A 290 20.51 -20.73 3.43
N TYR A 291 20.73 -21.90 2.80
CA TYR A 291 19.82 -23.04 2.81
C TYR A 291 19.90 -23.86 4.10
#